data_23867e3aea7855c56dc5951d5be61b3b
#
_entry.id   23867e3aea7855c56dc5951d5be61b3b
#
_cell.length_a   1.000
_cell.length_b   1.000
_cell.length_c   1.000
_cell.angle_alpha   90.00
_cell.angle_beta   90.00
_cell.angle_gamma   90.00
#
_symmetry.space_group_name_H-M   'P 1'
#
loop_
_entity.id
_entity.type
_entity.pdbx_description
1 polymer ?
#
loop_
_entity_poly.entity_id
_entity_poly.type
_entity_poly.pdbx_seq_one_letter_code
_entity_poly.pdbx_strand_id
1 'polypeptide(L)'
;MKPNLLPIGLKLILLATALVQGISTAYAADKALLDILLMNKAITQEQYNGLIDLPAITSNDILRKPVAVESVVEPVVEQMVAPAIAEPALQESTIRRMVAAEVSEQIKDDFPVTAKHSSSGFRLETRDGNWQTNLQWRAQMRFTSPYRSDPRQISSLNGTEQSNFEARRLRMKIGGHGLQPWIKYYFEVDLQPSRDVDDSNSSSSARVIDYRIDLAKWDWAQIRLGQWKIDLNRERVDSSGRQQFVERSIANRVFTMDRQLGVQLKGRLFKNTPADMRYYAGVFNGEGRSVNNDDNDLMYMARLQWNFMGRDLAWRQTDVEYTEKPTGSFAIAGFTNTGRCTRWSSSGCGSLDGFDSPANALPGQFEIEQVVQEFAYKHRGFSAQQEFHHKTITDQSDNSRYELTGGYAQAGYFLHNVFPVVPAPLELAMRYAFVDEPNRADRSLENERREFTLGANWFINGHDSKITLDYSHLSIDDSLLVTDDSDNRVRLQWDVQF
;
A
#
# COMPACT_ATOMS: atom_id res chain seq x y z
N MET A 1 9.81 -3.68 -51.48
CA MET A 1 9.26 -2.68 -50.54
C MET A 1 8.59 -3.43 -49.39
N LYS A 2 9.17 -3.42 -48.21
CA LYS A 2 8.62 -4.08 -47.01
C LYS A 2 7.74 -3.08 -46.28
N PRO A 3 6.56 -3.43 -45.75
CA PRO A 3 5.77 -2.53 -44.95
C PRO A 3 6.35 -2.43 -43.53
N ASN A 4 6.58 -1.20 -43.05
CA ASN A 4 7.01 -0.90 -41.70
C ASN A 4 5.86 -1.18 -40.71
N LEU A 5 6.05 -2.20 -39.89
CA LEU A 5 5.24 -2.48 -38.71
C LEU A 5 5.70 -1.56 -37.57
N LEU A 6 4.87 -0.60 -37.17
CA LEU A 6 5.05 0.17 -35.93
C LEU A 6 4.93 -0.77 -34.72
N PRO A 7 5.78 -0.62 -33.70
CA PRO A 7 5.77 -1.50 -32.54
C PRO A 7 4.51 -1.36 -31.72
N ILE A 8 3.99 -2.49 -31.27
CA ILE A 8 2.75 -2.67 -30.51
C ILE A 8 2.68 -1.79 -29.24
N GLY A 9 3.82 -1.40 -28.67
CA GLY A 9 3.91 -0.52 -27.50
C GLY A 9 3.36 0.88 -27.69
N LEU A 10 3.39 1.43 -28.91
CA LEU A 10 2.89 2.78 -29.18
C LEU A 10 1.36 2.84 -29.32
N LYS A 11 0.72 1.72 -29.66
CA LYS A 11 -0.74 1.60 -29.76
C LYS A 11 -1.43 1.56 -28.39
N LEU A 12 -0.77 1.03 -27.35
CA LEU A 12 -1.30 1.01 -25.99
C LEU A 12 -1.21 2.36 -25.28
N ILE A 13 -0.22 3.19 -25.60
CA ILE A 13 -0.06 4.53 -24.99
C ILE A 13 -1.12 5.49 -25.54
N LEU A 14 -1.52 5.38 -26.79
CA LEU A 14 -2.58 6.21 -27.38
C LEU A 14 -3.98 5.86 -26.85
N LEU A 15 -4.23 4.62 -26.42
CA LEU A 15 -5.50 4.22 -25.81
C LEU A 15 -5.62 4.74 -24.36
N ALA A 16 -4.53 4.88 -23.64
CA ALA A 16 -4.51 5.38 -22.27
C ALA A 16 -4.69 6.90 -22.17
N THR A 17 -4.23 7.66 -23.18
CA THR A 17 -4.41 9.12 -23.22
C THR A 17 -5.81 9.57 -23.63
N ALA A 18 -6.56 8.74 -24.35
CA ALA A 18 -7.95 9.04 -24.74
C ALA A 18 -8.95 8.89 -23.56
N LEU A 19 -8.60 8.16 -22.51
CA LEU A 19 -9.45 7.92 -21.34
C LEU A 19 -9.36 9.01 -20.24
N VAL A 20 -8.42 9.94 -20.32
CA VAL A 20 -8.18 10.97 -19.29
C VAL A 20 -8.74 12.35 -19.65
N GLN A 21 -9.22 12.58 -20.88
CA GLN A 21 -9.74 13.90 -21.32
C GLN A 21 -11.22 13.95 -21.70
N GLY A 22 -12.06 13.06 -21.20
CA GLY A 22 -13.43 12.94 -21.68
C GLY A 22 -14.54 13.12 -20.66
N ILE A 23 -14.71 14.30 -20.05
CA ILE A 23 -16.03 14.72 -19.54
C ILE A 23 -16.22 16.20 -19.90
N SER A 24 -16.50 16.45 -21.16
CA SER A 24 -17.33 17.56 -21.68
C SER A 24 -17.11 17.72 -23.20
N THR A 25 -17.81 16.97 -23.99
CA THR A 25 -18.25 17.21 -25.39
C THR A 25 -18.49 15.84 -26.07
N ALA A 26 -19.55 15.17 -25.69
CA ALA A 26 -19.86 13.79 -26.15
C ALA A 26 -20.39 13.73 -27.62
N TYR A 27 -20.51 14.81 -28.34
CA TYR A 27 -21.15 14.83 -29.68
C TYR A 27 -20.21 14.88 -30.90
N ALA A 28 -18.97 15.31 -30.72
CA ALA A 28 -18.00 15.36 -31.83
C ALA A 28 -17.01 14.19 -31.83
N ALA A 29 -16.86 13.51 -30.70
CA ALA A 29 -15.91 12.38 -30.54
C ALA A 29 -16.40 11.09 -31.20
N ASP A 30 -17.71 10.85 -31.23
CA ASP A 30 -18.26 9.61 -31.73
C ASP A 30 -18.11 9.48 -33.25
N LYS A 31 -18.37 10.55 -34.01
CA LYS A 31 -18.21 10.51 -35.43
C LYS A 31 -16.77 10.39 -35.88
N ALA A 32 -15.84 11.10 -35.24
CA ALA A 32 -14.43 11.01 -35.54
C ALA A 32 -13.85 9.61 -35.20
N LEU A 33 -14.35 8.97 -34.16
CA LEU A 33 -14.00 7.61 -33.82
C LEU A 33 -14.52 6.62 -34.86
N LEU A 34 -15.75 6.76 -35.30
CA LEU A 34 -16.36 5.94 -36.36
C LEU A 34 -15.62 6.08 -37.69
N ASP A 35 -15.22 7.29 -38.06
CA ASP A 35 -14.42 7.57 -39.24
C ASP A 35 -13.06 6.88 -39.19
N ILE A 36 -12.40 6.89 -38.03
CA ILE A 36 -11.12 6.19 -37.80
C ILE A 36 -11.30 4.67 -37.90
N LEU A 37 -12.36 4.12 -37.32
CA LEU A 37 -12.65 2.69 -37.36
C LEU A 37 -12.94 2.20 -38.79
N LEU A 38 -13.68 3.00 -39.59
CA LEU A 38 -13.93 2.71 -40.97
C LEU A 38 -12.64 2.80 -41.81
N MET A 39 -11.84 3.84 -41.61
CA MET A 39 -10.56 4.03 -42.33
C MET A 39 -9.58 2.90 -42.07
N ASN A 40 -9.59 2.33 -40.86
CA ASN A 40 -8.74 1.19 -40.48
C ASN A 40 -9.36 -0.16 -40.83
N LYS A 41 -10.50 -0.20 -41.51
CA LYS A 41 -11.24 -1.41 -41.86
C LYS A 41 -11.61 -2.29 -40.65
N ALA A 42 -11.76 -1.66 -39.50
CA ALA A 42 -12.23 -2.30 -38.27
C ALA A 42 -13.76 -2.48 -38.26
N ILE A 43 -14.48 -1.69 -39.03
CA ILE A 43 -15.91 -1.80 -39.28
C ILE A 43 -16.19 -1.66 -40.81
N THR A 44 -17.30 -2.26 -41.25
CA THR A 44 -17.77 -2.12 -42.63
C THR A 44 -18.52 -0.80 -42.86
N GLN A 45 -18.69 -0.37 -44.11
CA GLN A 45 -19.49 0.80 -44.43
C GLN A 45 -20.95 0.68 -43.99
N GLU A 46 -21.49 -0.53 -44.01
CA GLU A 46 -22.84 -0.85 -43.56
C GLU A 46 -22.99 -0.71 -42.05
N GLN A 47 -22.01 -1.20 -41.31
CA GLN A 47 -21.94 -1.04 -39.84
C GLN A 47 -21.76 0.44 -39.45
N TYR A 48 -20.94 1.19 -40.18
CA TYR A 48 -20.74 2.61 -39.96
C TYR A 48 -22.05 3.39 -40.12
N ASN A 49 -22.79 3.14 -41.22
CA ASN A 49 -24.08 3.81 -41.50
C ASN A 49 -25.13 3.45 -40.41
N GLY A 50 -25.19 2.22 -40.00
CA GLY A 50 -26.12 1.78 -38.93
C GLY A 50 -25.84 2.40 -37.56
N LEU A 51 -24.58 2.77 -37.28
CA LEU A 51 -24.19 3.41 -36.01
C LEU A 51 -24.43 4.94 -36.02
N ILE A 52 -24.42 5.60 -37.20
CA ILE A 52 -24.70 7.02 -37.33
C ILE A 52 -26.20 7.33 -37.21
N ASP A 53 -27.05 6.43 -37.67
CA ASP A 53 -28.50 6.61 -37.67
C ASP A 53 -29.21 6.30 -36.35
N LEU A 54 -28.47 5.93 -35.31
CA LEU A 54 -29.01 5.71 -33.98
C LEU A 54 -29.43 7.04 -33.32
N PRO A 55 -30.66 7.16 -32.79
CA PRO A 55 -31.09 8.38 -32.12
C PRO A 55 -30.30 8.63 -30.84
N ALA A 56 -29.92 9.86 -30.61
CA ALA A 56 -29.15 10.29 -29.47
C ALA A 56 -29.89 10.02 -28.15
N ILE A 57 -29.30 9.19 -27.30
CA ILE A 57 -29.78 8.93 -25.93
C ILE A 57 -29.33 10.11 -25.06
N THR A 58 -30.26 10.87 -24.51
CA THR A 58 -29.96 11.97 -23.60
C THR A 58 -29.64 11.47 -22.21
N SER A 59 -28.74 12.17 -21.51
CA SER A 59 -28.20 11.81 -20.19
C SER A 59 -29.24 11.58 -19.07
N ASN A 60 -30.51 11.87 -19.30
CA ASN A 60 -31.60 11.62 -18.34
C ASN A 60 -32.17 10.20 -18.41
N ASP A 61 -31.87 9.40 -19.43
CA ASP A 61 -32.39 8.05 -19.58
C ASP A 61 -31.51 6.98 -18.94
N ILE A 62 -30.25 7.33 -18.60
CA ILE A 62 -29.27 6.40 -18.02
C ILE A 62 -29.50 6.13 -16.52
N LEU A 63 -30.25 6.97 -15.81
CA LEU A 63 -30.45 6.84 -14.35
C LEU A 63 -31.71 6.10 -13.93
N ARG A 64 -32.50 5.58 -14.86
CA ARG A 64 -33.80 4.96 -14.52
C ARG A 64 -34.09 3.61 -15.17
N LYS A 65 -33.16 2.68 -15.28
CA LYS A 65 -33.44 1.22 -15.31
C LYS A 65 -32.15 0.46 -15.59
N PRO A 66 -31.91 -0.70 -14.94
CA PRO A 66 -30.92 -1.63 -15.48
C PRO A 66 -31.42 -2.11 -16.85
N VAL A 67 -30.64 -1.86 -17.89
CA VAL A 67 -30.93 -2.38 -19.23
C VAL A 67 -30.72 -3.90 -19.14
N ALA A 68 -31.81 -4.63 -19.08
CA ALA A 68 -31.79 -6.06 -19.29
C ALA A 68 -31.32 -6.32 -20.72
N VAL A 69 -30.33 -7.19 -20.88
CA VAL A 69 -29.79 -7.61 -22.20
C VAL A 69 -30.83 -8.29 -23.08
N GLU A 70 -32.05 -8.46 -22.60
CA GLU A 70 -33.20 -9.10 -23.30
C GLU A 70 -33.75 -8.25 -24.46
N SER A 71 -33.61 -6.95 -24.47
CA SER A 71 -34.26 -6.11 -25.50
C SER A 71 -33.53 -6.02 -26.85
N VAL A 72 -32.30 -6.53 -26.95
CA VAL A 72 -31.47 -6.45 -28.19
C VAL A 72 -31.59 -7.75 -29.01
N VAL A 73 -32.12 -8.84 -28.45
CA VAL A 73 -32.17 -10.16 -29.09
C VAL A 73 -33.53 -10.41 -29.79
N GLU A 74 -34.59 -9.74 -29.37
CA GLU A 74 -35.94 -9.98 -29.96
C GLU A 74 -36.10 -9.64 -31.45
N PRO A 75 -35.53 -8.56 -32.01
CA PRO A 75 -35.77 -8.30 -33.45
C PRO A 75 -34.97 -9.19 -34.40
N VAL A 76 -33.94 -9.91 -33.91
CA VAL A 76 -33.13 -10.81 -34.76
C VAL A 76 -33.75 -12.20 -34.90
N VAL A 77 -34.52 -12.63 -33.91
CA VAL A 77 -35.13 -13.97 -33.89
C VAL A 77 -36.40 -14.02 -34.74
N GLU A 78 -37.14 -12.90 -34.87
CA GLU A 78 -38.39 -12.84 -35.64
C GLU A 78 -38.21 -12.86 -37.15
N GLN A 79 -37.02 -12.52 -37.68
CA GLN A 79 -36.73 -12.56 -39.11
C GLN A 79 -36.19 -13.89 -39.66
N MET A 80 -35.92 -14.88 -38.81
CA MET A 80 -35.36 -16.16 -39.23
C MET A 80 -36.35 -17.34 -39.24
N VAL A 81 -37.63 -17.14 -38.96
CA VAL A 81 -38.62 -18.21 -38.96
C VAL A 81 -39.62 -18.03 -40.10
N ALA A 82 -39.28 -18.52 -41.30
CA ALA A 82 -40.25 -18.86 -42.35
C ALA A 82 -40.63 -20.34 -42.17
N PRO A 83 -41.91 -20.74 -42.39
CA PRO A 83 -42.39 -22.00 -41.91
C PRO A 83 -42.04 -23.14 -42.88
N ALA A 84 -41.31 -24.15 -42.40
CA ALA A 84 -41.26 -25.44 -43.05
C ALA A 84 -40.92 -26.57 -42.06
N ILE A 85 -41.87 -27.50 -41.90
CA ILE A 85 -41.75 -28.90 -41.47
C ILE A 85 -41.57 -29.14 -39.95
N ALA A 86 -42.54 -29.83 -39.37
CA ALA A 86 -42.59 -30.28 -37.98
C ALA A 86 -41.50 -31.26 -37.61
N GLU A 87 -40.47 -30.77 -36.92
CA GLU A 87 -39.60 -31.53 -36.04
C GLU A 87 -39.87 -31.07 -34.60
N PRO A 88 -39.61 -31.89 -33.56
CA PRO A 88 -40.01 -31.57 -32.19
C PRO A 88 -39.37 -30.26 -31.76
N ALA A 89 -40.17 -29.27 -31.45
CA ALA A 89 -39.77 -27.93 -31.03
C ALA A 89 -38.84 -28.04 -29.85
N LEU A 90 -37.55 -27.86 -30.08
CA LEU A 90 -36.58 -27.51 -29.05
C LEU A 90 -37.12 -26.27 -28.35
N GLN A 91 -37.42 -26.36 -27.07
CA GLN A 91 -37.96 -25.24 -26.30
C GLN A 91 -37.05 -24.02 -26.50
N GLU A 92 -37.63 -22.87 -26.73
CA GLU A 92 -36.98 -21.60 -26.95
C GLU A 92 -35.88 -21.33 -25.90
N SER A 93 -36.10 -21.78 -24.66
CA SER A 93 -35.09 -21.75 -23.57
C SER A 93 -33.84 -22.57 -23.86
N THR A 94 -33.92 -23.64 -24.64
CA THR A 94 -32.76 -24.48 -25.00
C THR A 94 -31.97 -23.82 -26.12
N ILE A 95 -32.65 -23.22 -27.12
CA ILE A 95 -31.99 -22.47 -28.19
C ILE A 95 -31.28 -21.24 -27.60
N ARG A 96 -31.94 -20.47 -26.71
CA ARG A 96 -31.33 -19.35 -26.00
C ARG A 96 -30.09 -19.75 -25.18
N ARG A 97 -30.13 -20.91 -24.52
CA ARG A 97 -28.97 -21.46 -23.79
C ARG A 97 -27.83 -21.86 -24.73
N MET A 98 -28.15 -22.51 -25.85
CA MET A 98 -27.11 -22.91 -26.82
C MET A 98 -26.47 -21.70 -27.49
N VAL A 99 -27.27 -20.72 -27.92
CA VAL A 99 -26.74 -19.45 -28.48
C VAL A 99 -25.94 -18.67 -27.44
N ALA A 100 -26.40 -18.58 -26.21
CA ALA A 100 -25.66 -17.95 -25.13
C ALA A 100 -24.34 -18.67 -24.79
N ALA A 101 -24.34 -20.01 -24.88
CA ALA A 101 -23.14 -20.82 -24.70
C ALA A 101 -22.13 -20.61 -25.85
N GLU A 102 -22.60 -20.65 -27.09
CA GLU A 102 -21.79 -20.44 -28.28
C GLU A 102 -21.19 -19.03 -28.34
N VAL A 103 -22.01 -18.00 -28.11
CA VAL A 103 -21.56 -16.60 -28.00
C VAL A 103 -20.60 -16.43 -26.82
N SER A 104 -20.85 -17.10 -25.70
CA SER A 104 -19.95 -17.09 -24.55
C SER A 104 -18.62 -17.78 -24.84
N GLU A 105 -18.59 -18.86 -25.65
CA GLU A 105 -17.35 -19.50 -26.10
C GLU A 105 -16.60 -18.64 -27.11
N GLN A 106 -17.27 -18.07 -28.12
CA GLN A 106 -16.64 -17.17 -29.07
C GLN A 106 -16.05 -15.93 -28.37
N ILE A 107 -16.78 -15.28 -27.47
CA ILE A 107 -16.25 -14.16 -26.66
C ILE A 107 -15.06 -14.62 -25.83
N LYS A 108 -15.09 -15.85 -25.30
CA LYS A 108 -13.95 -16.40 -24.57
C LYS A 108 -12.71 -16.57 -25.45
N ASP A 109 -12.85 -16.91 -26.71
CA ASP A 109 -11.72 -17.11 -27.61
C ASP A 109 -11.12 -15.79 -28.13
N ASP A 110 -11.95 -14.75 -28.28
CA ASP A 110 -11.53 -13.42 -28.71
C ASP A 110 -10.86 -12.61 -27.59
N PHE A 111 -11.13 -12.93 -26.30
CA PHE A 111 -10.53 -12.23 -25.16
C PHE A 111 -9.63 -13.17 -24.34
N PRO A 112 -8.31 -13.15 -24.56
CA PRO A 112 -7.37 -14.03 -23.85
C PRO A 112 -7.21 -13.70 -22.36
N VAL A 113 -7.84 -12.61 -21.87
CA VAL A 113 -7.71 -12.11 -20.50
C VAL A 113 -9.08 -11.96 -19.86
N THR A 114 -9.24 -12.47 -18.65
CA THR A 114 -10.42 -12.20 -17.79
C THR A 114 -10.17 -10.99 -16.92
N ALA A 115 -11.15 -10.09 -16.82
CA ALA A 115 -11.15 -8.95 -15.92
C ALA A 115 -12.11 -9.17 -14.76
N LYS A 116 -11.66 -8.96 -13.53
CA LYS A 116 -12.46 -9.03 -12.31
C LYS A 116 -12.16 -7.81 -11.44
N HIS A 117 -13.14 -7.38 -10.65
CA HIS A 117 -12.94 -6.36 -9.62
C HIS A 117 -13.09 -7.01 -8.23
N SER A 118 -12.25 -6.60 -7.29
CA SER A 118 -12.30 -7.03 -5.89
C SER A 118 -11.77 -5.92 -4.98
N SER A 119 -11.75 -6.17 -3.67
CA SER A 119 -11.10 -5.30 -2.69
C SER A 119 -9.59 -5.08 -2.95
N SER A 120 -8.98 -5.87 -3.79
CA SER A 120 -7.60 -5.70 -4.25
C SER A 120 -7.48 -4.88 -5.54
N GLY A 121 -8.56 -4.23 -5.99
CA GLY A 121 -8.64 -3.46 -7.23
C GLY A 121 -9.03 -4.31 -8.44
N PHE A 122 -8.65 -3.85 -9.62
CA PHE A 122 -8.88 -4.56 -10.87
C PHE A 122 -7.84 -5.66 -11.08
N ARG A 123 -8.34 -6.89 -11.27
CA ARG A 123 -7.53 -8.06 -11.58
C ARG A 123 -7.71 -8.45 -13.03
N LEU A 124 -6.62 -8.51 -13.77
CA LEU A 124 -6.53 -9.07 -15.11
C LEU A 124 -5.77 -10.38 -15.02
N GLU A 125 -6.27 -11.44 -15.64
CA GLU A 125 -5.69 -12.78 -15.55
C GLU A 125 -5.82 -13.50 -16.89
N THR A 126 -4.73 -14.10 -17.38
CA THR A 126 -4.78 -14.98 -18.56
C THR A 126 -5.48 -16.30 -18.23
N ARG A 127 -6.07 -16.94 -19.21
CA ARG A 127 -6.84 -18.19 -19.01
C ARG A 127 -5.99 -19.35 -18.50
N ASP A 128 -4.73 -19.41 -18.93
CA ASP A 128 -3.77 -20.42 -18.48
C ASP A 128 -3.29 -20.17 -17.03
N GLY A 129 -3.68 -19.03 -16.40
CA GLY A 129 -3.30 -18.67 -15.05
C GLY A 129 -1.82 -18.33 -14.88
N ASN A 130 -1.04 -18.26 -15.94
CA ASN A 130 0.40 -17.98 -15.87
C ASN A 130 0.71 -16.49 -15.69
N TRP A 131 -0.23 -15.61 -16.04
CA TRP A 131 -0.13 -14.16 -15.87
C TRP A 131 -1.32 -13.60 -15.12
N GLN A 132 -1.04 -12.82 -14.10
CA GLN A 132 -2.03 -12.06 -13.35
C GLN A 132 -1.48 -10.68 -13.01
N THR A 133 -2.28 -9.65 -13.20
CA THR A 133 -1.98 -8.27 -12.79
C THR A 133 -3.13 -7.72 -11.98
N ASN A 134 -2.84 -7.17 -10.80
CA ASN A 134 -3.79 -6.38 -10.01
C ASN A 134 -3.40 -4.91 -10.11
N LEU A 135 -4.35 -4.06 -10.44
CA LEU A 135 -4.21 -2.60 -10.45
C LEU A 135 -5.02 -2.05 -9.27
N GLN A 136 -4.38 -1.25 -8.44
CA GLN A 136 -5.00 -0.68 -7.26
C GLN A 136 -4.60 0.78 -7.09
N TRP A 137 -5.56 1.61 -6.73
CA TRP A 137 -5.36 3.01 -6.38
C TRP A 137 -5.65 3.21 -4.89
N ARG A 138 -4.92 4.12 -4.26
CA ARG A 138 -5.17 4.52 -2.89
C ARG A 138 -4.97 6.00 -2.71
N ALA A 139 -5.92 6.65 -2.03
CA ALA A 139 -5.84 8.02 -1.58
C ALA A 139 -5.99 8.11 -0.06
N GLN A 140 -5.25 9.02 0.57
CA GLN A 140 -5.38 9.41 1.97
C GLN A 140 -5.56 10.90 2.04
N MET A 141 -6.76 11.34 2.40
CA MET A 141 -7.10 12.74 2.65
C MET A 141 -7.07 12.99 4.14
N ARG A 142 -6.34 14.02 4.57
CA ARG A 142 -6.07 14.27 5.99
C ARG A 142 -6.30 15.72 6.37
N PHE A 143 -6.84 15.91 7.55
CA PHE A 143 -6.79 17.15 8.32
C PHE A 143 -5.88 16.93 9.53
N THR A 144 -5.04 17.92 9.87
CA THR A 144 -4.17 17.92 11.06
C THR A 144 -4.18 19.30 11.70
N SER A 145 -4.31 19.35 13.03
CA SER A 145 -4.21 20.57 13.82
C SER A 145 -3.61 20.24 15.22
N PRO A 146 -2.54 20.93 15.65
CA PRO A 146 -1.63 21.73 14.85
C PRO A 146 -0.82 20.87 13.86
N TYR A 147 -0.48 21.44 12.70
CA TYR A 147 0.13 20.66 11.60
C TYR A 147 1.59 20.32 11.85
N ARG A 148 2.36 21.26 12.43
CA ARG A 148 3.81 21.12 12.59
C ARG A 148 4.27 20.51 13.91
N SER A 149 3.37 20.27 14.85
CA SER A 149 3.71 19.59 16.10
C SER A 149 3.94 18.11 15.87
N ASP A 150 5.18 17.73 15.72
CA ASP A 150 5.58 16.36 15.47
C ASP A 150 6.93 16.03 16.14
N PRO A 151 6.92 15.44 17.35
CA PRO A 151 8.13 15.15 18.12
C PRO A 151 8.91 13.96 17.59
N ARG A 152 8.57 13.42 16.41
CA ARG A 152 9.25 12.24 15.88
C ARG A 152 10.76 12.44 15.69
N GLN A 153 11.22 13.69 15.58
CA GLN A 153 12.62 13.98 15.28
C GLN A 153 13.05 15.43 15.54
N ILE A 154 12.26 16.21 16.23
CA ILE A 154 12.59 17.60 16.55
C ILE A 154 12.90 17.72 18.03
N SER A 155 13.83 18.60 18.36
CA SER A 155 14.24 18.90 19.74
C SER A 155 13.27 19.82 20.49
N SER A 156 12.27 20.40 19.80
CA SER A 156 11.22 21.21 20.40
C SER A 156 9.90 21.08 19.65
N LEU A 157 8.79 21.29 20.32
CA LEU A 157 7.46 21.36 19.70
C LEU A 157 7.25 22.77 19.14
N ASN A 158 6.86 22.87 17.87
CA ASN A 158 6.50 24.15 17.28
C ASN A 158 5.07 24.50 17.67
N GLY A 159 4.90 25.35 18.66
CA GLY A 159 3.60 25.82 19.15
C GLY A 159 2.79 26.70 18.16
N THR A 160 2.96 26.55 16.86
CA THR A 160 2.20 27.29 15.85
C THR A 160 0.85 26.60 15.63
N GLU A 161 -0.23 27.30 15.94
CA GLU A 161 -1.60 26.89 15.66
C GLU A 161 -1.93 26.87 14.16
N GLN A 162 -1.28 26.01 13.41
CA GLN A 162 -1.57 25.84 11.99
C GLN A 162 -2.44 24.61 11.79
N SER A 163 -3.53 24.78 11.05
CA SER A 163 -4.37 23.67 10.59
C SER A 163 -4.13 23.43 9.12
N ASN A 164 -4.07 22.17 8.71
CA ASN A 164 -3.76 21.80 7.32
C ASN A 164 -4.66 20.68 6.82
N PHE A 165 -5.14 20.84 5.58
CA PHE A 165 -5.73 19.76 4.78
C PHE A 165 -4.72 19.32 3.72
N GLU A 166 -4.44 18.03 3.63
CA GLU A 166 -3.49 17.48 2.67
C GLU A 166 -3.98 16.17 2.03
N ALA A 167 -3.62 15.97 0.77
CA ALA A 167 -3.61 14.64 0.17
C ALA A 167 -2.32 13.94 0.59
N ARG A 168 -2.32 13.30 1.76
CA ARG A 168 -1.11 12.75 2.40
C ARG A 168 -0.41 11.70 1.57
N ARG A 169 -1.19 10.85 0.87
CA ARG A 169 -0.67 9.83 -0.04
C ARG A 169 -1.65 9.63 -1.18
N LEU A 170 -1.11 9.60 -2.38
CA LEU A 170 -1.84 9.21 -3.58
C LEU A 170 -0.98 8.17 -4.30
N ARG A 171 -1.41 6.91 -4.33
CA ARG A 171 -0.57 5.79 -4.75
C ARG A 171 -1.25 4.90 -5.77
N MET A 172 -0.47 4.49 -6.75
CA MET A 172 -0.83 3.43 -7.68
C MET A 172 0.03 2.20 -7.38
N LYS A 173 -0.60 1.04 -7.37
CA LYS A 173 0.04 -0.24 -7.13
C LYS A 173 -0.27 -1.19 -8.27
N ILE A 174 0.74 -1.90 -8.72
CA ILE A 174 0.64 -2.96 -9.73
C ILE A 174 1.33 -4.18 -9.15
N GLY A 175 0.64 -5.31 -9.09
CA GLY A 175 1.24 -6.53 -8.57
C GLY A 175 0.53 -7.76 -9.10
N GLY A 176 1.25 -8.87 -9.09
CA GLY A 176 0.71 -10.13 -9.61
C GLY A 176 1.78 -11.19 -9.74
N HIS A 177 1.62 -12.03 -10.75
CA HIS A 177 2.63 -13.01 -11.14
C HIS A 177 2.74 -13.10 -12.67
N GLY A 178 3.85 -13.60 -13.16
CA GLY A 178 4.10 -13.80 -14.59
C GLY A 178 5.01 -14.97 -14.85
N LEU A 179 4.87 -15.59 -16.03
CA LEU A 179 5.54 -16.81 -16.48
C LEU A 179 5.11 -18.05 -15.68
N GLN A 180 5.03 -17.95 -14.38
CA GLN A 180 4.59 -19.00 -13.46
C GLN A 180 3.94 -18.36 -12.22
N PRO A 181 2.93 -18.96 -11.57
CA PRO A 181 2.26 -18.41 -10.40
C PRO A 181 3.16 -18.14 -9.18
N TRP A 182 4.34 -18.77 -9.13
CA TRP A 182 5.31 -18.58 -8.05
C TRP A 182 6.34 -17.47 -8.34
N ILE A 183 6.40 -16.90 -9.56
CA ILE A 183 7.20 -15.71 -9.90
C ILE A 183 6.30 -14.50 -9.74
N LYS A 184 6.33 -13.88 -8.57
CA LYS A 184 5.48 -12.74 -8.24
C LYS A 184 6.25 -11.44 -8.44
N TYR A 185 5.54 -10.40 -8.86
CA TYR A 185 6.07 -9.05 -8.96
C TYR A 185 5.18 -8.04 -8.24
N TYR A 186 5.78 -6.93 -7.84
CA TYR A 186 5.07 -5.82 -7.22
C TYR A 186 5.78 -4.50 -7.52
N PHE A 187 4.98 -3.49 -7.82
CA PHE A 187 5.42 -2.16 -8.14
C PHE A 187 4.47 -1.14 -7.49
N GLU A 188 5.02 -0.11 -6.84
CA GLU A 188 4.23 0.96 -6.21
C GLU A 188 4.83 2.33 -6.53
N VAL A 189 3.96 3.25 -7.00
CA VAL A 189 4.29 4.65 -7.27
C VAL A 189 3.56 5.53 -6.27
N ASP A 190 4.27 6.48 -5.67
CA ASP A 190 3.72 7.54 -4.83
C ASP A 190 3.75 8.86 -5.60
N LEU A 191 2.58 9.42 -5.85
CA LEU A 191 2.42 10.66 -6.61
C LEU A 191 2.66 11.91 -5.75
N GLN A 192 2.59 11.79 -4.43
CA GLN A 192 2.87 12.80 -3.39
C GLN A 192 2.47 14.22 -3.80
N PRO A 193 1.17 14.54 -3.87
CA PRO A 193 0.69 15.81 -4.42
C PRO A 193 0.87 17.01 -3.48
N SER A 194 0.99 16.77 -2.16
CA SER A 194 1.08 17.85 -1.16
C SER A 194 2.51 18.34 -0.97
N ARG A 195 2.69 19.66 -0.89
CA ARG A 195 3.97 20.36 -0.67
C ARG A 195 3.81 21.41 0.41
N ASP A 196 4.89 21.72 1.12
CA ASP A 196 4.96 22.88 1.99
C ASP A 196 5.20 24.16 1.17
N VAL A 197 4.72 25.31 1.68
CA VAL A 197 4.79 26.60 1.00
C VAL A 197 6.24 27.01 0.78
N ASP A 198 7.12 26.69 1.76
CA ASP A 198 8.54 27.06 1.75
C ASP A 198 9.40 26.12 0.90
N ASP A 199 8.82 25.06 0.34
CA ASP A 199 9.54 24.06 -0.45
C ASP A 199 9.54 24.44 -1.94
N SER A 200 10.22 25.55 -2.25
CA SER A 200 10.35 26.09 -3.62
C SER A 200 11.06 25.14 -4.60
N ASN A 201 11.79 24.13 -4.09
CA ASN A 201 12.58 23.19 -4.88
C ASN A 201 11.98 21.79 -4.99
N SER A 202 10.90 21.46 -4.28
CA SER A 202 10.29 20.16 -4.41
C SER A 202 9.42 20.08 -5.65
N SER A 203 9.96 19.57 -6.73
CA SER A 203 9.14 19.10 -7.83
C SER A 203 8.22 18.00 -7.32
N SER A 204 6.90 18.13 -7.49
CA SER A 204 5.96 17.03 -7.26
C SER A 204 6.18 15.96 -8.33
N SER A 205 7.23 15.18 -8.18
CA SER A 205 7.53 14.10 -9.11
C SER A 205 6.95 12.79 -8.57
N ALA A 206 6.28 12.04 -9.45
CA ALA A 206 5.93 10.67 -9.16
C ALA A 206 7.18 9.88 -8.78
N ARG A 207 7.13 9.17 -7.65
CA ARG A 207 8.26 8.40 -7.14
C ARG A 207 7.95 6.93 -7.12
N VAL A 208 8.79 6.11 -7.76
CA VAL A 208 8.77 4.67 -7.57
C VAL A 208 9.26 4.37 -6.15
N ILE A 209 8.42 3.76 -5.34
CA ILE A 209 8.77 3.48 -3.94
C ILE A 209 9.04 2.00 -3.68
N ASP A 210 8.30 1.09 -4.32
CA ASP A 210 8.56 -0.34 -4.25
C ASP A 210 8.66 -0.91 -5.67
N TYR A 211 9.63 -1.78 -5.90
CA TYR A 211 9.71 -2.66 -7.06
C TYR A 211 10.43 -3.93 -6.64
N ARG A 212 9.78 -5.08 -6.79
CA ARG A 212 10.35 -6.34 -6.36
C ARG A 212 9.84 -7.54 -7.14
N ILE A 213 10.65 -8.58 -7.13
CA ILE A 213 10.31 -9.91 -7.61
C ILE A 213 10.43 -10.87 -6.42
N ASP A 214 9.40 -11.69 -6.21
CA ASP A 214 9.39 -12.75 -5.21
C ASP A 214 9.38 -14.11 -5.94
N LEU A 215 10.42 -14.92 -5.74
CA LEU A 215 10.47 -16.31 -6.15
C LEU A 215 9.90 -17.17 -5.01
N ALA A 216 8.61 -17.46 -5.08
CA ALA A 216 7.82 -18.03 -3.99
C ALA A 216 7.31 -19.45 -4.31
N LYS A 217 8.20 -20.31 -4.86
CA LYS A 217 7.86 -21.69 -5.24
C LYS A 217 7.58 -22.56 -4.00
N TRP A 218 8.33 -22.37 -2.94
CA TRP A 218 8.19 -23.13 -1.69
C TRP A 218 7.85 -22.19 -0.53
N ASP A 219 6.90 -22.56 0.30
CA ASP A 219 6.51 -21.74 1.44
C ASP A 219 7.61 -21.63 2.50
N TRP A 220 8.46 -22.65 2.59
CA TRP A 220 9.56 -22.70 3.56
C TRP A 220 10.82 -21.95 3.09
N ALA A 221 10.94 -21.67 1.77
CA ALA A 221 12.07 -20.92 1.22
C ALA A 221 11.62 -20.09 0.01
N GLN A 222 11.65 -18.78 0.15
CA GLN A 222 11.32 -17.80 -0.87
C GLN A 222 12.42 -16.76 -0.96
N ILE A 223 12.75 -16.33 -2.16
CA ILE A 223 13.74 -15.27 -2.40
C ILE A 223 12.99 -14.03 -2.89
N ARG A 224 13.29 -12.91 -2.29
CA ARG A 224 12.82 -11.58 -2.72
C ARG A 224 14.00 -10.74 -3.18
N LEU A 225 13.88 -10.09 -4.35
CA LEU A 225 14.87 -9.19 -4.93
C LEU A 225 14.23 -7.87 -5.30
N GLY A 226 14.97 -6.77 -5.18
CA GLY A 226 14.53 -5.43 -5.55
C GLY A 226 14.50 -4.47 -4.38
N GLN A 227 13.55 -3.54 -4.39
CA GLN A 227 13.38 -2.52 -3.36
C GLN A 227 12.01 -2.61 -2.70
N TRP A 228 11.99 -2.67 -1.39
CA TRP A 228 10.76 -2.70 -0.58
C TRP A 228 11.04 -2.25 0.86
N LYS A 229 9.98 -2.01 1.64
CA LYS A 229 10.12 -1.86 3.11
C LYS A 229 10.59 -3.18 3.69
N ILE A 230 11.82 -3.25 4.17
CA ILE A 230 12.38 -4.50 4.68
C ILE A 230 11.58 -5.05 5.85
N ASP A 231 11.52 -6.38 5.97
CA ASP A 231 10.68 -7.09 6.94
C ASP A 231 11.31 -7.08 8.35
N LEU A 232 11.78 -5.92 8.84
CA LEU A 232 12.44 -5.78 10.14
C LEU A 232 11.42 -5.71 11.28
N ASN A 233 10.53 -4.71 11.27
CA ASN A 233 9.60 -4.44 12.37
C ASN A 233 8.15 -4.33 11.88
N ARG A 234 7.23 -4.80 12.70
CA ARG A 234 5.79 -4.96 12.39
C ARG A 234 5.12 -3.63 12.00
N GLU A 235 5.33 -2.58 12.79
CA GLU A 235 4.68 -1.30 12.54
C GLU A 235 5.04 -0.73 11.16
N ARG A 236 6.31 -0.88 10.75
CA ARG A 236 6.75 -0.35 9.46
C ARG A 236 6.28 -1.16 8.27
N VAL A 237 6.33 -2.48 8.37
CA VAL A 237 5.95 -3.39 7.28
C VAL A 237 4.49 -3.23 6.93
N ASP A 238 3.61 -3.08 7.93
CA ASP A 238 2.19 -2.87 7.66
C ASP A 238 1.94 -1.65 6.78
N SER A 239 0.92 -1.77 5.92
CA SER A 239 0.56 -0.72 4.97
C SER A 239 0.08 0.53 5.71
N SER A 240 0.51 1.72 5.23
CA SER A 240 0.01 2.99 5.78
C SER A 240 -1.51 3.19 5.64
N GLY A 241 -2.19 2.46 4.76
CA GLY A 241 -3.67 2.46 4.68
C GLY A 241 -4.33 1.44 5.61
N ARG A 242 -3.57 0.70 6.41
CA ARG A 242 -4.07 -0.33 7.33
C ARG A 242 -3.65 -0.09 8.77
N GLN A 243 -3.05 1.08 9.05
CA GLN A 243 -2.67 1.47 10.40
C GLN A 243 -3.90 1.67 11.27
N GLN A 244 -3.77 1.44 12.57
CA GLN A 244 -4.81 1.66 13.58
C GLN A 244 -4.96 3.14 13.95
N PHE A 245 -3.92 3.92 13.72
CA PHE A 245 -3.87 5.37 13.91
C PHE A 245 -3.56 6.07 12.59
N VAL A 246 -3.77 7.38 12.53
CA VAL A 246 -3.51 8.19 11.33
C VAL A 246 -2.05 8.08 10.87
N GLU A 247 -1.10 8.04 11.82
CA GLU A 247 0.31 7.78 11.54
C GLU A 247 0.91 6.75 12.50
N ARG A 248 2.06 6.23 12.15
CA ARG A 248 2.88 5.38 13.01
C ARG A 248 3.35 6.14 14.24
N SER A 249 3.78 5.40 15.26
CA SER A 249 4.33 5.96 16.50
C SER A 249 5.55 6.85 16.24
N ILE A 250 5.89 7.67 17.24
CA ILE A 250 7.13 8.48 17.20
C ILE A 250 8.39 7.60 17.09
N ALA A 251 8.38 6.39 17.67
CA ALA A 251 9.48 5.43 17.58
C ALA A 251 9.79 5.00 16.13
N ASN A 252 8.76 4.91 15.26
CA ASN A 252 8.96 4.45 13.90
C ASN A 252 9.97 5.31 13.10
N ARG A 253 10.08 6.62 13.37
CA ARG A 253 11.00 7.46 12.61
C ARG A 253 12.45 7.25 12.99
N VAL A 254 12.72 6.96 14.24
CA VAL A 254 14.08 6.78 14.78
C VAL A 254 14.60 5.38 14.49
N PHE A 255 13.73 4.37 14.61
CA PHE A 255 14.14 2.96 14.63
C PHE A 255 13.76 2.16 13.38
N THR A 256 13.10 2.76 12.40
CA THR A 256 12.73 2.00 11.19
C THR A 256 13.81 2.05 10.12
N MET A 257 13.93 0.96 9.35
CA MET A 257 14.82 0.86 8.20
C MET A 257 14.18 1.24 6.88
N ASP A 258 12.90 1.38 6.81
CA ASP A 258 12.14 1.66 5.59
C ASP A 258 12.58 0.83 4.37
N ARG A 259 12.69 1.44 3.22
CA ARG A 259 12.95 0.80 1.92
C ARG A 259 14.42 0.71 1.62
N GLN A 260 14.84 -0.50 1.25
CA GLN A 260 16.21 -0.78 0.85
C GLN A 260 16.22 -1.60 -0.44
N LEU A 261 17.23 -1.42 -1.26
CA LEU A 261 17.52 -2.27 -2.41
C LEU A 261 18.37 -3.45 -1.95
N GLY A 262 17.97 -4.68 -2.29
CA GLY A 262 18.72 -5.86 -1.90
C GLY A 262 18.04 -7.19 -2.20
N VAL A 263 18.47 -8.21 -1.46
CA VAL A 263 18.01 -9.60 -1.56
C VAL A 263 17.65 -10.11 -0.18
N GLN A 264 16.55 -10.86 -0.08
CA GLN A 264 16.09 -11.46 1.16
C GLN A 264 15.61 -12.90 0.93
N LEU A 265 16.10 -13.80 1.75
CA LEU A 265 15.53 -15.14 1.95
C LEU A 265 14.50 -15.07 3.06
N LYS A 266 13.34 -15.70 2.88
CA LYS A 266 12.29 -15.79 3.87
C LYS A 266 11.49 -17.08 3.75
N GLY A 267 10.84 -17.49 4.82
CA GLY A 267 10.01 -18.68 4.80
C GLY A 267 9.19 -18.87 6.06
N ARG A 268 8.38 -19.93 6.06
CA ARG A 268 7.61 -20.37 7.21
C ARG A 268 7.82 -21.85 7.45
N LEU A 269 8.24 -22.20 8.66
CA LEU A 269 8.57 -23.54 9.10
C LEU A 269 7.52 -24.03 10.08
N PHE A 270 7.34 -25.34 10.19
CA PHE A 270 6.49 -26.02 11.19
C PHE A 270 5.06 -25.49 11.27
N LYS A 271 4.47 -25.16 10.12
CA LYS A 271 3.12 -24.59 10.00
C LYS A 271 2.09 -25.35 10.82
N ASN A 272 1.21 -24.62 11.49
CA ASN A 272 0.08 -25.14 12.25
C ASN A 272 0.48 -26.03 13.44
N THR A 273 1.69 -25.88 13.96
CA THR A 273 2.19 -26.53 15.18
C THR A 273 2.56 -25.47 16.22
N PRO A 274 2.77 -25.82 17.50
CA PRO A 274 3.30 -24.88 18.49
C PRO A 274 4.69 -24.33 18.16
N ALA A 275 5.43 -24.96 17.26
CA ALA A 275 6.72 -24.51 16.76
C ALA A 275 6.62 -23.69 15.44
N ASP A 276 5.43 -23.27 15.04
CA ASP A 276 5.21 -22.46 13.83
C ASP A 276 6.04 -21.18 13.87
N MET A 277 6.92 -20.98 12.90
CA MET A 277 7.79 -19.82 12.86
C MET A 277 8.01 -19.30 11.45
N ARG A 278 8.26 -18.00 11.36
CA ARG A 278 8.73 -17.32 10.15
C ARG A 278 10.15 -16.83 10.36
N TYR A 279 10.94 -16.90 9.30
CA TYR A 279 12.29 -16.34 9.30
C TYR A 279 12.50 -15.44 8.08
N TYR A 280 13.38 -14.47 8.28
CA TYR A 280 13.80 -13.53 7.25
C TYR A 280 15.30 -13.27 7.44
N ALA A 281 16.06 -13.31 6.37
CA ALA A 281 17.47 -12.97 6.36
C ALA A 281 17.77 -12.22 5.05
N GLY A 282 18.39 -11.06 5.13
CA GLY A 282 18.58 -10.22 3.95
C GLY A 282 19.88 -9.46 3.95
N VAL A 283 20.31 -9.10 2.75
CA VAL A 283 21.47 -8.26 2.46
C VAL A 283 21.01 -7.11 1.56
N PHE A 284 21.37 -5.88 1.94
CA PHE A 284 20.89 -4.67 1.29
C PHE A 284 22.01 -3.63 1.16
N ASN A 285 21.80 -2.62 0.31
CA ASN A 285 22.75 -1.52 0.17
C ASN A 285 22.92 -0.67 1.45
N GLY A 286 21.86 -0.50 2.26
CA GLY A 286 21.93 0.31 3.49
C GLY A 286 21.67 1.80 3.31
N GLU A 287 21.81 2.35 2.12
CA GLU A 287 21.74 3.78 1.81
C GLU A 287 20.30 4.31 1.58
N GLY A 288 19.30 3.46 1.77
CA GLY A 288 17.91 3.85 1.61
C GLY A 288 17.38 3.66 0.20
N ARG A 289 16.25 4.31 -0.06
CA ARG A 289 15.49 4.13 -1.28
C ARG A 289 16.20 4.70 -2.51
N SER A 290 16.42 3.85 -3.53
CA SER A 290 16.96 4.22 -4.86
C SER A 290 18.35 4.87 -4.81
N VAL A 291 19.14 4.54 -3.79
CA VAL A 291 20.51 5.00 -3.63
C VAL A 291 21.45 3.81 -3.81
N ASN A 292 22.50 4.03 -4.59
CA ASN A 292 23.57 3.06 -4.72
C ASN A 292 24.46 3.11 -3.49
N ASN A 293 25.05 1.98 -3.13
CA ASN A 293 26.08 1.93 -2.12
C ASN A 293 27.32 2.70 -2.60
N ASP A 294 27.90 3.54 -1.76
CA ASP A 294 29.08 4.37 -2.06
C ASP A 294 30.34 3.97 -1.25
N ASP A 295 30.22 2.86 -0.51
CA ASP A 295 31.31 2.18 0.19
C ASP A 295 31.33 0.67 -0.11
N ASN A 296 32.09 -0.11 0.65
CA ASN A 296 32.16 -1.57 0.51
C ASN A 296 31.24 -2.33 1.49
N ASP A 297 30.54 -1.60 2.36
CA ASP A 297 29.77 -2.19 3.43
C ASP A 297 28.32 -2.38 3.01
N LEU A 298 27.75 -3.52 3.38
CA LEU A 298 26.37 -3.88 3.11
C LEU A 298 25.61 -3.98 4.43
N MET A 299 24.33 -3.67 4.37
CA MET A 299 23.41 -3.90 5.47
C MET A 299 23.04 -5.38 5.55
N TYR A 300 23.12 -5.97 6.74
CA TYR A 300 22.67 -7.31 7.04
C TYR A 300 21.50 -7.25 8.02
N MET A 301 20.44 -8.00 7.74
CA MET A 301 19.24 -8.07 8.57
C MET A 301 18.80 -9.50 8.76
N ALA A 302 18.39 -9.81 9.99
CA ALA A 302 17.74 -11.07 10.32
C ALA A 302 16.53 -10.86 11.23
N ARG A 303 15.50 -11.71 11.06
CA ARG A 303 14.29 -11.73 11.87
C ARG A 303 13.79 -13.15 12.04
N LEU A 304 13.39 -13.49 13.28
CA LEU A 304 12.71 -14.72 13.62
C LEU A 304 11.39 -14.37 14.31
N GLN A 305 10.27 -14.91 13.82
CA GLN A 305 8.95 -14.75 14.41
C GLN A 305 8.40 -16.11 14.80
N TRP A 306 8.03 -16.27 16.05
CA TRP A 306 7.36 -17.44 16.58
C TRP A 306 5.85 -17.19 16.70
N ASN A 307 5.05 -18.00 16.00
CA ASN A 307 3.59 -18.01 16.06
C ASN A 307 3.16 -19.01 17.15
N PHE A 308 3.31 -18.64 18.42
CA PHE A 308 3.24 -19.54 19.59
C PHE A 308 1.88 -20.24 19.78
N MET A 309 0.84 -19.80 19.06
CA MET A 309 -0.45 -20.47 19.02
C MET A 309 -0.65 -21.35 17.77
N GLY A 310 0.42 -21.62 17.01
CA GLY A 310 0.38 -22.42 15.78
C GLY A 310 -0.40 -21.80 14.63
N ARG A 311 -0.75 -20.53 14.70
CA ARG A 311 -1.49 -19.78 13.67
C ARG A 311 -0.73 -18.55 13.25
N ASP A 312 -0.68 -18.33 11.94
CA ASP A 312 -0.02 -17.17 11.37
C ASP A 312 -0.75 -15.88 11.73
N LEU A 313 0.01 -14.89 12.18
CA LEU A 313 -0.52 -13.57 12.46
C LEU A 313 -0.08 -12.61 11.37
N ALA A 314 -1.04 -12.11 10.59
CA ALA A 314 -0.80 -11.08 9.59
C ALA A 314 -0.19 -9.81 10.20
N TRP A 315 0.51 -9.02 9.37
CA TRP A 315 1.12 -7.75 9.80
C TRP A 315 0.10 -6.69 10.24
N ARG A 316 -1.17 -6.83 9.86
CA ARG A 316 -2.26 -5.87 10.13
C ARG A 316 -2.44 -5.60 11.61
N GLN A 317 -2.61 -4.31 11.95
CA GLN A 317 -2.73 -3.87 13.35
C GLN A 317 -4.12 -4.19 13.91
N THR A 318 -5.21 -3.83 13.21
CA THR A 318 -6.58 -3.99 13.68
C THR A 318 -7.11 -5.42 13.47
N ASP A 319 -8.10 -5.83 14.26
CA ASP A 319 -8.80 -7.11 14.11
C ASP A 319 -10.18 -6.95 13.42
N VAL A 320 -10.23 -6.12 12.37
CA VAL A 320 -11.45 -5.89 11.57
C VAL A 320 -12.00 -7.16 10.90
N GLU A 321 -11.14 -8.17 10.70
CA GLU A 321 -11.52 -9.46 10.11
C GLU A 321 -12.11 -10.44 11.16
N TYR A 322 -12.18 -10.05 12.41
CA TYR A 322 -12.70 -10.84 13.53
C TYR A 322 -12.01 -12.20 13.69
N THR A 323 -10.86 -12.21 14.28
CA THR A 323 -10.07 -13.42 14.53
C THR A 323 -10.73 -14.32 15.57
N GLU A 324 -11.46 -15.36 15.17
CA GLU A 324 -12.24 -16.24 16.06
C GLU A 324 -11.37 -16.96 17.09
N LYS A 325 -10.21 -17.43 16.70
CA LYS A 325 -9.28 -18.20 17.58
C LYS A 325 -8.14 -17.31 18.02
N PRO A 326 -7.75 -17.34 19.32
CA PRO A 326 -6.62 -16.56 19.80
C PRO A 326 -5.40 -16.78 18.90
N THR A 327 -4.81 -15.72 18.39
CA THR A 327 -3.66 -15.77 17.49
C THR A 327 -2.63 -14.78 17.96
N GLY A 328 -1.40 -15.24 18.18
CA GLY A 328 -0.33 -14.40 18.71
C GLY A 328 1.02 -14.74 18.12
N SER A 329 1.90 -13.77 18.09
CA SER A 329 3.29 -13.92 17.68
C SER A 329 4.24 -13.14 18.56
N PHE A 330 5.42 -13.68 18.73
CA PHE A 330 6.59 -13.04 19.31
C PHE A 330 7.69 -13.02 18.27
N ALA A 331 8.43 -11.92 18.15
CA ALA A 331 9.54 -11.84 17.21
C ALA A 331 10.74 -11.10 17.80
N ILE A 332 11.91 -11.49 17.32
CA ILE A 332 13.16 -10.76 17.50
C ILE A 332 13.74 -10.52 16.11
N ALA A 333 14.18 -9.29 15.86
CA ALA A 333 14.89 -8.93 14.64
C ALA A 333 16.06 -7.99 14.95
N GLY A 334 17.01 -7.92 14.04
CA GLY A 334 18.11 -6.98 14.15
C GLY A 334 18.74 -6.74 12.79
N PHE A 335 19.52 -5.68 12.71
CA PHE A 335 20.32 -5.35 11.55
C PHE A 335 21.62 -4.67 11.98
N THR A 336 22.61 -4.72 11.08
CA THR A 336 23.82 -3.91 11.12
C THR A 336 23.99 -3.21 9.80
N ASN A 337 24.48 -1.96 9.83
CA ASN A 337 24.75 -1.13 8.66
C ASN A 337 25.90 -0.18 8.94
N THR A 338 26.80 -0.06 8.00
CA THR A 338 27.82 1.01 7.97
C THR A 338 27.53 1.89 6.76
N GLY A 339 27.54 3.22 6.91
CA GLY A 339 27.20 4.15 5.83
C GLY A 339 27.09 5.59 6.31
N ARG A 340 26.35 6.43 5.55
CA ARG A 340 26.17 7.86 5.85
C ARG A 340 24.93 8.19 6.65
N CYS A 341 24.05 7.22 6.88
CA CYS A 341 22.72 7.44 7.42
C CYS A 341 22.63 7.01 8.88
N THR A 342 22.03 7.85 9.73
CA THR A 342 21.68 7.42 11.09
C THR A 342 20.21 7.07 11.24
N ARG A 343 19.36 7.37 10.22
CA ARG A 343 17.95 6.97 10.14
C ARG A 343 17.50 6.82 8.69
N TRP A 344 16.32 6.18 8.52
CA TRP A 344 15.69 6.01 7.21
C TRP A 344 14.21 6.35 7.25
N SER A 345 13.69 6.82 6.13
CA SER A 345 12.27 7.18 5.98
C SER A 345 11.78 6.86 4.57
N SER A 346 10.50 7.12 4.28
CA SER A 346 9.97 7.01 2.92
C SER A 346 10.63 7.99 1.93
N SER A 347 11.31 9.03 2.43
CA SER A 347 12.11 9.95 1.60
C SER A 347 13.51 9.40 1.29
N GLY A 348 13.97 8.41 2.03
CA GLY A 348 15.30 7.80 1.91
C GLY A 348 16.13 7.90 3.17
N CYS A 349 17.45 7.92 3.00
CA CYS A 349 18.47 8.14 3.98
C CYS A 349 18.35 9.54 4.63
N GLY A 350 18.73 9.66 5.89
CA GLY A 350 18.75 10.90 6.65
C GLY A 350 19.51 10.74 7.94
N SER A 351 19.60 11.81 8.71
CA SER A 351 20.27 11.83 10.00
C SER A 351 19.28 12.15 11.12
N LEU A 352 19.55 11.62 12.30
CA LEU A 352 18.98 12.07 13.55
C LEU A 352 19.57 13.44 13.90
N ASP A 353 18.87 14.17 14.75
CA ASP A 353 19.34 15.48 15.21
C ASP A 353 20.71 15.35 15.88
N GLY A 354 21.60 16.31 15.66
CA GLY A 354 22.98 16.31 16.16
C GLY A 354 23.99 15.47 15.37
N PHE A 355 23.56 14.68 14.37
CA PHE A 355 24.47 13.94 13.48
C PHE A 355 24.62 14.63 12.14
N ASP A 356 25.79 14.46 11.49
CA ASP A 356 26.06 15.01 10.16
C ASP A 356 24.99 14.56 9.17
N SER A 357 24.57 15.49 8.30
CA SER A 357 23.65 15.14 7.21
C SER A 357 24.33 14.16 6.25
N PRO A 358 23.60 13.30 5.52
CA PRO A 358 24.20 12.36 4.58
C PRO A 358 25.06 13.02 3.50
N ALA A 359 24.79 14.29 3.19
CA ALA A 359 25.59 15.07 2.24
C ALA A 359 26.96 15.47 2.81
N ASN A 360 27.07 15.62 4.12
CA ASN A 360 28.29 16.04 4.82
C ASN A 360 29.05 14.85 5.44
N ALA A 361 28.34 13.77 5.76
CA ALA A 361 28.93 12.57 6.32
C ALA A 361 29.90 11.90 5.33
N LEU A 362 30.96 11.31 5.84
CA LEU A 362 31.92 10.52 5.05
C LEU A 362 31.28 9.13 4.71
N PRO A 363 31.70 8.49 3.60
CA PRO A 363 31.35 7.10 3.34
C PRO A 363 31.74 6.23 4.55
N GLY A 364 30.81 5.37 5.01
CA GLY A 364 31.07 4.49 6.14
C GLY A 364 31.22 5.19 7.51
N GLN A 365 30.82 6.47 7.65
CA GLN A 365 31.04 7.22 8.91
C GLN A 365 30.24 6.62 10.08
N PHE A 366 29.02 6.19 9.86
CA PHE A 366 28.16 5.71 10.95
C PHE A 366 27.96 4.19 10.87
N GLU A 367 28.48 3.49 11.87
CA GLU A 367 28.16 2.09 12.10
C GLU A 367 26.94 1.99 13.02
N ILE A 368 25.93 1.24 12.59
CA ILE A 368 24.65 1.11 13.28
C ILE A 368 24.37 -0.36 13.55
N GLU A 369 24.07 -0.65 14.81
CA GLU A 369 23.54 -1.91 15.25
C GLU A 369 22.17 -1.70 15.90
N GLN A 370 21.17 -2.48 15.52
CA GLN A 370 19.85 -2.38 16.12
C GLN A 370 19.22 -3.73 16.33
N VAL A 371 18.54 -3.87 17.47
CA VAL A 371 17.70 -5.02 17.82
C VAL A 371 16.29 -4.52 18.11
N VAL A 372 15.30 -5.28 17.71
CA VAL A 372 13.89 -5.07 18.04
C VAL A 372 13.25 -6.35 18.55
N GLN A 373 12.50 -6.22 19.63
CA GLN A 373 11.62 -7.24 20.16
C GLN A 373 10.18 -6.85 19.90
N GLU A 374 9.33 -7.81 19.51
CA GLU A 374 7.95 -7.57 19.16
C GLU A 374 7.02 -8.61 19.77
N PHE A 375 5.83 -8.14 20.10
CA PHE A 375 4.69 -9.00 20.44
C PHE A 375 3.45 -8.51 19.72
N ALA A 376 2.60 -9.43 19.25
CA ALA A 376 1.29 -9.09 18.69
C ALA A 376 0.27 -10.20 18.97
N TYR A 377 -0.97 -9.80 19.21
CA TYR A 377 -2.07 -10.68 19.55
C TYR A 377 -3.40 -10.19 18.99
N LYS A 378 -4.25 -11.13 18.54
CA LYS A 378 -5.62 -10.87 18.08
C LYS A 378 -6.59 -11.93 18.55
N HIS A 379 -7.77 -11.49 18.93
CA HIS A 379 -8.87 -12.38 19.27
C HIS A 379 -10.21 -11.65 19.34
N ARG A 380 -11.19 -12.06 18.55
CA ARG A 380 -12.59 -11.61 18.59
C ARG A 380 -12.76 -10.09 18.62
N GLY A 381 -12.14 -9.43 17.66
CA GLY A 381 -12.19 -7.98 17.54
C GLY A 381 -11.23 -7.21 18.45
N PHE A 382 -10.50 -7.90 19.32
CA PHE A 382 -9.39 -7.33 20.09
C PHE A 382 -8.08 -7.48 19.34
N SER A 383 -7.29 -6.41 19.32
CA SER A 383 -5.92 -6.41 18.80
C SER A 383 -4.98 -5.70 19.77
N ALA A 384 -3.79 -6.26 19.93
CA ALA A 384 -2.72 -5.62 20.67
C ALA A 384 -1.38 -5.89 20.01
N GLN A 385 -0.49 -4.92 20.02
CA GLN A 385 0.91 -5.09 19.60
C GLN A 385 1.83 -4.12 20.31
N GLN A 386 3.10 -4.51 20.39
CA GLN A 386 4.17 -3.68 20.92
C GLN A 386 5.48 -3.96 20.19
N GLU A 387 6.36 -2.97 20.18
CA GLU A 387 7.75 -3.08 19.77
C GLU A 387 8.63 -2.35 20.77
N PHE A 388 9.77 -2.93 21.07
CA PHE A 388 10.85 -2.31 21.85
C PHE A 388 12.14 -2.40 21.06
N HIS A 389 12.81 -1.27 20.88
CA HIS A 389 14.01 -1.12 20.07
C HIS A 389 15.18 -0.69 20.95
N HIS A 390 16.34 -1.24 20.64
CA HIS A 390 17.63 -0.77 21.11
C HIS A 390 18.53 -0.56 19.89
N LYS A 391 19.11 0.61 19.77
CA LYS A 391 19.95 1.02 18.65
C LYS A 391 21.24 1.65 19.15
N THR A 392 22.36 1.22 18.60
CA THR A 392 23.66 1.80 18.79
C THR A 392 24.11 2.48 17.52
N ILE A 393 24.68 3.69 17.63
CA ILE A 393 25.32 4.43 16.55
C ILE A 393 26.75 4.69 16.99
N THR A 394 27.72 4.21 16.21
CA THR A 394 29.14 4.51 16.41
C THR A 394 29.59 5.44 15.29
N ASP A 395 30.07 6.64 15.63
CA ASP A 395 30.68 7.56 14.68
C ASP A 395 32.15 7.19 14.51
N GLN A 396 32.50 6.65 13.36
CA GLN A 396 33.86 6.18 13.06
C GLN A 396 34.88 7.33 12.94
N SER A 397 34.41 8.58 12.79
CA SER A 397 35.28 9.73 12.66
C SER A 397 35.98 10.10 13.99
N ASP A 398 35.33 9.85 15.13
CA ASP A 398 35.84 10.16 16.48
C ASP A 398 35.70 8.99 17.46
N ASN A 399 35.21 7.84 17.01
CA ASN A 399 34.89 6.63 17.81
C ASN A 399 33.86 6.89 18.92
N SER A 400 33.02 7.89 18.76
CA SER A 400 31.92 8.15 19.69
C SER A 400 30.83 7.13 19.55
N ARG A 401 30.25 6.66 20.67
CA ARG A 401 29.18 5.68 20.71
C ARG A 401 27.94 6.27 21.38
N TYR A 402 26.79 6.12 20.75
CA TYR A 402 25.49 6.62 21.20
C TYR A 402 24.52 5.47 21.26
N GLU A 403 23.79 5.35 22.37
CA GLU A 403 22.76 4.33 22.58
C GLU A 403 21.39 4.99 22.64
N LEU A 404 20.43 4.41 21.91
CA LEU A 404 19.07 4.89 21.82
C LEU A 404 18.12 3.74 22.14
N THR A 405 17.10 4.05 22.91
CA THR A 405 16.00 3.13 23.16
C THR A 405 14.66 3.75 22.81
N GLY A 406 13.68 2.94 22.50
CA GLY A 406 12.35 3.41 22.22
C GLY A 406 11.41 2.29 21.87
N GLY A 407 10.14 2.62 21.82
CA GLY A 407 9.14 1.62 21.51
C GLY A 407 7.73 2.16 21.58
N TYR A 408 6.78 1.25 21.38
CA TYR A 408 5.38 1.55 21.59
C TYR A 408 4.63 0.31 22.04
N ALA A 409 3.49 0.55 22.67
CA ALA A 409 2.44 -0.42 22.91
C ALA A 409 1.10 0.16 22.49
N GLN A 410 0.30 -0.63 21.77
CA GLN A 410 -1.03 -0.21 21.33
C GLN A 410 -2.02 -1.36 21.43
N ALA A 411 -3.29 -1.00 21.63
CA ALA A 411 -4.40 -1.94 21.61
C ALA A 411 -5.63 -1.28 21.00
N GLY A 412 -6.51 -2.10 20.42
CA GLY A 412 -7.80 -1.67 19.90
C GLY A 412 -8.86 -2.74 20.07
N TYR A 413 -10.12 -2.30 20.11
CA TYR A 413 -11.23 -3.19 20.30
C TYR A 413 -12.50 -2.70 19.61
N PHE A 414 -13.21 -3.63 18.96
CA PHE A 414 -14.55 -3.43 18.43
C PHE A 414 -15.57 -3.67 19.56
N LEU A 415 -15.95 -2.59 20.26
CA LEU A 415 -16.82 -2.66 21.44
C LEU A 415 -18.19 -3.30 21.17
N HIS A 416 -18.66 -3.29 19.93
CA HIS A 416 -19.89 -3.97 19.51
C HIS A 416 -19.92 -5.45 19.93
N ASN A 417 -18.76 -6.10 20.00
CA ASN A 417 -18.67 -7.51 20.38
C ASN A 417 -19.09 -7.79 21.83
N VAL A 418 -19.10 -6.75 22.69
CA VAL A 418 -19.57 -6.85 24.08
C VAL A 418 -20.82 -6.01 24.30
N PHE A 419 -20.91 -4.87 23.63
CA PHE A 419 -22.01 -3.91 23.77
C PHE A 419 -22.68 -3.73 22.40
N PRO A 420 -23.72 -4.50 22.05
CA PRO A 420 -24.36 -4.45 20.73
C PRO A 420 -24.98 -3.08 20.36
N VAL A 421 -25.19 -2.21 21.33
CA VAL A 421 -25.63 -0.81 21.11
C VAL A 421 -24.58 0.03 20.40
N VAL A 422 -23.29 -0.32 20.53
CA VAL A 422 -22.19 0.35 19.83
C VAL A 422 -22.20 -0.09 18.38
N PRO A 423 -22.05 0.84 17.41
CA PRO A 423 -22.00 0.48 16.00
C PRO A 423 -20.86 -0.53 15.69
N ALA A 424 -21.19 -1.58 14.93
CA ALA A 424 -20.25 -2.65 14.57
C ALA A 424 -18.96 -2.15 13.85
N PRO A 425 -19.02 -1.12 12.96
CA PRO A 425 -17.81 -0.65 12.28
C PRO A 425 -16.87 0.21 13.14
N LEU A 426 -17.20 0.48 14.40
CA LEU A 426 -16.41 1.33 15.29
C LEU A 426 -15.38 0.52 16.09
N GLU A 427 -14.09 0.82 15.88
CA GLU A 427 -12.98 0.40 16.73
C GLU A 427 -12.50 1.61 17.55
N LEU A 428 -12.29 1.41 18.85
CA LEU A 428 -11.54 2.35 19.69
C LEU A 428 -10.16 1.79 19.96
N ALA A 429 -9.15 2.66 19.94
CA ALA A 429 -7.76 2.28 20.09
C ALA A 429 -6.98 3.27 20.97
N MET A 430 -5.93 2.76 21.61
CA MET A 430 -4.99 3.57 22.41
C MET A 430 -3.56 3.15 22.09
N ARG A 431 -2.63 4.11 22.15
CA ARG A 431 -1.19 3.90 21.99
C ARG A 431 -0.41 4.76 22.97
N TYR A 432 0.62 4.15 23.55
CA TYR A 432 1.71 4.85 24.20
C TYR A 432 3.00 4.55 23.44
N ALA A 433 3.81 5.57 23.18
CA ALA A 433 5.12 5.42 22.54
C ALA A 433 6.13 6.36 23.22
N PHE A 434 7.38 5.95 23.22
CA PHE A 434 8.50 6.75 23.72
C PHE A 434 9.73 6.58 22.84
N VAL A 435 10.59 7.58 22.87
CA VAL A 435 11.92 7.60 22.27
C VAL A 435 12.85 8.29 23.26
N ASP A 436 13.91 7.60 23.58
CA ASP A 436 14.98 8.08 24.42
C ASP A 436 16.26 8.07 23.55
N GLU A 437 16.72 9.24 23.18
CA GLU A 437 17.90 9.41 22.32
C GLU A 437 18.84 10.49 22.88
N PRO A 438 20.17 10.21 22.94
CA PRO A 438 21.13 11.20 23.41
C PRO A 438 21.25 12.35 22.41
N ASN A 439 21.41 13.56 22.94
CA ASN A 439 21.88 14.68 22.13
C ASN A 439 23.39 14.53 21.88
N ARG A 440 23.79 14.55 20.61
CA ARG A 440 25.21 14.40 20.24
C ARG A 440 26.11 15.55 20.71
N ALA A 441 25.59 16.77 20.77
CA ALA A 441 26.36 17.95 21.16
C ALA A 441 26.87 17.88 22.60
N ASP A 442 26.13 17.23 23.47
CA ASP A 442 26.53 16.96 24.85
C ASP A 442 25.98 15.58 25.26
N ARG A 443 26.88 14.60 25.45
CA ARG A 443 26.52 13.23 25.81
C ARG A 443 25.79 13.11 27.15
N SER A 444 25.74 14.17 27.94
CA SER A 444 25.00 14.24 29.21
C SER A 444 23.52 14.57 29.01
N LEU A 445 23.09 14.89 27.78
CA LEU A 445 21.75 15.35 27.47
C LEU A 445 20.95 14.23 26.79
N GLU A 446 20.05 13.69 27.54
CA GLU A 446 19.06 12.72 27.07
C GLU A 446 17.76 13.45 26.79
N ASN A 447 17.29 13.40 25.53
CA ASN A 447 15.96 13.89 25.15
C ASN A 447 15.01 12.71 25.17
N GLU A 448 14.08 12.71 26.11
CA GLU A 448 13.00 11.75 26.15
C GLU A 448 11.74 12.36 25.47
N ARG A 449 11.20 11.64 24.51
CA ARG A 449 9.95 12.01 23.82
C ARG A 449 8.89 10.99 24.07
N ARG A 450 7.69 11.43 24.36
CA ARG A 450 6.55 10.58 24.66
C ARG A 450 5.35 10.95 23.81
N GLU A 451 4.57 9.96 23.44
CA GLU A 451 3.31 10.09 22.72
C GLU A 451 2.25 9.22 23.40
N PHE A 452 1.16 9.84 23.79
CA PHE A 452 -0.06 9.13 24.15
C PHE A 452 -1.14 9.46 23.14
N THR A 453 -1.71 8.43 22.46
CA THR A 453 -2.70 8.64 21.40
C THR A 453 -3.95 7.81 21.65
N LEU A 454 -5.11 8.46 21.54
CA LEU A 454 -6.42 7.82 21.47
C LEU A 454 -6.93 7.88 20.04
N GLY A 455 -7.50 6.78 19.54
CA GLY A 455 -8.00 6.65 18.18
C GLY A 455 -9.40 6.08 18.11
N ALA A 456 -10.15 6.54 17.10
CA ALA A 456 -11.44 5.99 16.72
C ALA A 456 -11.42 5.70 15.22
N ASN A 457 -11.64 4.45 14.85
CA ASN A 457 -11.71 4.00 13.46
C ASN A 457 -13.15 3.66 13.11
N TRP A 458 -13.64 4.21 12.00
CA TRP A 458 -14.92 3.84 11.40
C TRP A 458 -14.67 3.12 10.08
N PHE A 459 -14.90 1.81 10.05
CA PHE A 459 -14.68 0.96 8.88
C PHE A 459 -15.94 0.94 8.01
N ILE A 460 -15.93 1.68 6.89
CA ILE A 460 -17.03 1.72 5.92
C ILE A 460 -17.02 0.42 5.08
N ASN A 461 -15.84 0.01 4.63
CA ASN A 461 -15.62 -1.23 3.89
C ASN A 461 -14.25 -1.82 4.28
N GLY A 462 -14.14 -2.35 5.51
CA GLY A 462 -12.88 -2.83 6.04
C GLY A 462 -11.77 -1.79 5.89
N HIS A 463 -10.60 -2.22 5.44
CA HIS A 463 -9.48 -1.32 5.17
C HIS A 463 -9.54 -0.60 3.82
N ASP A 464 -10.50 -0.96 2.95
CA ASP A 464 -10.61 -0.34 1.62
C ASP A 464 -11.27 1.04 1.68
N SER A 465 -12.11 1.28 2.72
CA SER A 465 -12.61 2.62 3.03
C SER A 465 -12.81 2.75 4.53
N LYS A 466 -12.04 3.61 5.17
CA LYS A 466 -12.17 3.89 6.60
C LYS A 466 -11.88 5.36 6.92
N ILE A 467 -12.52 5.85 7.98
CA ILE A 467 -12.24 7.14 8.59
C ILE A 467 -11.55 6.89 9.93
N THR A 468 -10.43 7.54 10.14
CA THR A 468 -9.67 7.49 11.40
C THR A 468 -9.61 8.89 12.01
N LEU A 469 -10.05 9.03 13.24
CA LEU A 469 -9.84 10.20 14.08
C LEU A 469 -8.84 9.81 15.17
N ASP A 470 -7.78 10.58 15.36
CA ASP A 470 -6.91 10.44 16.52
C ASP A 470 -6.62 11.76 17.23
N TYR A 471 -6.44 11.64 18.53
CA TYR A 471 -5.97 12.70 19.42
C TYR A 471 -4.67 12.23 20.05
N SER A 472 -3.62 13.02 19.94
CA SER A 472 -2.31 12.73 20.52
C SER A 472 -1.89 13.83 21.49
N HIS A 473 -1.46 13.42 22.68
CA HIS A 473 -0.66 14.24 23.60
C HIS A 473 0.81 13.90 23.38
N LEU A 474 1.60 14.91 23.06
CA LEU A 474 3.02 14.81 22.70
C LEU A 474 3.82 15.58 23.74
N SER A 475 4.93 15.02 24.22
CA SER A 475 5.83 15.71 25.12
C SER A 475 7.29 15.44 24.77
N ILE A 476 8.11 16.43 25.03
CA ILE A 476 9.58 16.37 24.95
C ILE A 476 10.07 16.80 26.34
N ASP A 477 10.84 15.91 26.95
CA ASP A 477 11.55 16.17 28.19
C ASP A 477 13.01 16.45 27.78
N ASP A 478 13.43 17.72 27.90
CA ASP A 478 14.79 18.15 27.60
C ASP A 478 15.49 18.53 28.91
N SER A 479 16.45 17.74 29.30
CA SER A 479 17.20 17.93 30.56
C SER A 479 17.99 19.25 30.60
N LEU A 480 18.23 19.90 29.45
CA LEU A 480 18.87 21.24 29.39
C LEU A 480 17.92 22.40 29.54
N LEU A 481 16.75 22.27 28.93
CA LEU A 481 15.78 23.32 28.90
C LEU A 481 14.89 23.17 30.14
N VAL A 482 15.16 23.21 31.28
CA VAL A 482 14.34 23.23 32.54
C VAL A 482 12.79 23.29 32.36
N THR A 483 12.30 23.17 31.13
CA THR A 483 10.89 23.25 30.75
C THR A 483 10.51 22.08 29.87
N ASP A 484 9.67 21.19 30.38
CA ASP A 484 8.95 20.19 29.56
C ASP A 484 8.10 20.92 28.52
N ASP A 485 8.28 20.61 27.26
CA ASP A 485 7.44 21.09 26.17
C ASP A 485 6.38 20.05 25.83
N SER A 486 5.13 20.46 25.68
CA SER A 486 4.05 19.54 25.34
C SER A 486 3.03 20.18 24.40
N ASP A 487 2.43 19.35 23.55
CA ASP A 487 1.41 19.77 22.60
C ASP A 487 0.32 18.70 22.42
N ASN A 488 -0.85 19.15 21.99
CA ASN A 488 -2.01 18.31 21.74
C ASN A 488 -2.38 18.40 20.25
N ARG A 489 -2.44 17.26 19.58
CA ARG A 489 -2.70 17.19 18.14
C ARG A 489 -3.94 16.37 17.84
N VAL A 490 -4.80 16.91 16.98
CA VAL A 490 -5.96 16.21 16.43
C VAL A 490 -5.72 15.93 14.95
N ARG A 491 -6.02 14.71 14.49
CA ARG A 491 -5.96 14.33 13.07
C ARG A 491 -7.23 13.58 12.69
N LEU A 492 -7.76 13.93 11.53
CA LEU A 492 -8.83 13.19 10.88
C LEU A 492 -8.35 12.75 9.50
N GLN A 493 -8.48 11.47 9.19
CA GLN A 493 -8.05 10.93 7.89
C GLN A 493 -9.11 10.03 7.30
N TRP A 494 -9.37 10.20 6.02
CA TRP A 494 -10.11 9.24 5.21
C TRP A 494 -9.13 8.47 4.31
N ASP A 495 -9.12 7.16 4.50
CA ASP A 495 -8.43 6.21 3.63
C ASP A 495 -9.42 5.61 2.65
N VAL A 496 -9.11 5.65 1.37
CA VAL A 496 -9.90 5.00 0.32
C VAL A 496 -8.99 4.29 -0.67
N GLN A 497 -9.40 3.09 -1.07
CA GLN A 497 -8.67 2.21 -1.96
C GLN A 497 -9.64 1.58 -2.96
N PHE A 498 -9.27 1.59 -4.24
CA PHE A 498 -10.05 1.07 -5.35
C PHE A 498 -9.31 -0.04 -6.08
#